data_d4d2274ea6f931a4fe99abed699223b7
#
_entry.id   d4d2274ea6f931a4fe99abed699223b7
#
_cell.length_a   1.000
_cell.length_b   1.000
_cell.length_c   1.000
_cell.angle_alpha   90.00
_cell.angle_beta   90.00
_cell.angle_gamma   90.00
#
_symmetry.space_group_name_H-M   'P 1'
#
loop_
_entity.id
_entity.type
_entity.pdbx_description
1 polymer ?
#
loop_
_entity_poly.entity_id
_entity_poly.type
_entity_poly.pdbx_seq_one_letter_code
_entity_poly.pdbx_strand_id
1 'polypeptide(L)'
;MERATAGAQEKSLNVGEREKFLQAEFRRHMTMTMLDALRSEVTEHSFPDHGEVLNAFINPPPPSNNRQERSSSDAHREPEDLDAIIDRAARRFEVDPALIRSVIKVESNFNAAATSPAGAMGLMQLMPGTASDMGVARPYDPEENIMGGVQYLKMLLNRYDGDLERTLAAYNWGMGNVDKKPGRLPSETRTYIARVLQNYDRYRA
;
A
#
# COMPACT_ATOMS: atom_id res chain seq x y z
N MET A 1 -22.21 8.83 24.52
CA MET A 1 -22.31 10.24 24.12
C MET A 1 -21.16 10.75 23.23
N GLU A 2 -20.24 9.90 22.78
CA GLU A 2 -19.04 10.32 22.02
C GLU A 2 -19.17 10.34 20.48
N ARG A 3 -20.24 9.81 19.90
CA ARG A 3 -20.43 9.79 18.43
C ARG A 3 -20.98 11.10 17.81
N ALA A 4 -21.41 12.06 18.63
CA ALA A 4 -22.00 13.32 18.13
C ALA A 4 -20.99 14.46 17.92
N THR A 5 -19.77 14.36 18.46
CA THR A 5 -18.78 15.46 18.39
C THR A 5 -17.86 15.39 17.17
N ALA A 6 -17.63 14.22 16.58
CA ALA A 6 -16.79 14.07 15.39
C ALA A 6 -17.42 14.68 14.12
N GLY A 7 -18.74 14.58 13.96
CA GLY A 7 -19.46 15.11 12.79
C GLY A 7 -19.59 16.63 12.75
N ALA A 8 -19.41 17.32 13.88
CA ALA A 8 -19.52 18.77 13.95
C ALA A 8 -18.19 19.48 13.57
N GLN A 9 -17.07 18.83 13.80
CA GLN A 9 -15.73 19.35 13.50
C GLN A 9 -15.37 19.25 12.01
N GLU A 10 -15.96 18.29 11.29
CA GLU A 10 -15.73 18.06 9.86
C GLU A 10 -16.28 19.18 8.95
N LYS A 11 -17.29 19.91 9.38
CA LYS A 11 -17.97 20.95 8.57
C LYS A 11 -17.22 22.28 8.44
N SER A 12 -16.18 22.52 9.23
CA SER A 12 -15.46 23.80 9.27
C SER A 12 -14.09 23.78 8.58
N LEU A 13 -13.61 22.62 8.14
CA LEU A 13 -12.29 22.47 7.52
C LEU A 13 -12.33 22.79 6.02
N ASN A 14 -11.29 23.45 5.50
CA ASN A 14 -11.10 23.63 4.06
C ASN A 14 -10.73 22.29 3.38
N VAL A 15 -10.79 22.24 2.03
CA VAL A 15 -10.62 21.00 1.25
C VAL A 15 -9.30 20.26 1.59
N GLY A 16 -8.19 20.98 1.75
CA GLY A 16 -6.90 20.40 2.07
C GLY A 16 -6.78 19.91 3.53
N GLU A 17 -7.47 20.56 4.45
CA GLU A 17 -7.53 20.13 5.85
C GLU A 17 -8.42 18.90 6.03
N ARG A 18 -9.50 18.80 5.24
CA ARG A 18 -10.35 17.60 5.20
C ARG A 18 -9.61 16.39 4.66
N GLU A 19 -8.78 16.58 3.67
CA GLU A 19 -7.97 15.49 3.09
C GLU A 19 -6.93 14.97 4.10
N LYS A 20 -6.25 15.87 4.81
CA LYS A 20 -5.35 15.53 5.90
C LYS A 20 -6.06 14.87 7.09
N PHE A 21 -7.25 15.33 7.43
CA PHE A 21 -8.06 14.74 8.49
C PHE A 21 -8.52 13.32 8.14
N LEU A 22 -8.97 13.09 6.91
CA LEU A 22 -9.38 11.77 6.43
C LEU A 22 -8.19 10.80 6.34
N GLN A 23 -7.01 11.29 5.94
CA GLN A 23 -5.79 10.50 5.97
C GLN A 23 -5.34 10.16 7.39
N ALA A 24 -5.52 11.08 8.35
CA ALA A 24 -5.22 10.84 9.76
C ALA A 24 -6.20 9.85 10.41
N GLU A 25 -7.50 9.95 10.11
CA GLU A 25 -8.54 9.01 10.56
C GLU A 25 -8.31 7.61 9.96
N PHE A 26 -7.96 7.53 8.68
CA PHE A 26 -7.59 6.27 8.01
C PHE A 26 -6.36 5.64 8.65
N ARG A 27 -5.32 6.43 8.92
CA ARG A 27 -4.09 5.99 9.61
C ARG A 27 -4.39 5.46 11.01
N ARG A 28 -5.25 6.14 11.77
CA ARG A 28 -5.70 5.71 13.10
C ARG A 28 -6.45 4.38 13.04
N HIS A 29 -7.33 4.21 12.06
CA HIS A 29 -8.11 2.97 11.91
C HIS A 29 -7.22 1.78 11.50
N MET A 30 -6.27 2.01 10.57
CA MET A 30 -5.28 1.00 10.16
C MET A 30 -4.36 0.59 11.32
N THR A 31 -3.90 1.55 12.14
CA THR A 31 -3.04 1.26 13.29
C THR A 31 -3.78 0.42 14.35
N MET A 32 -5.07 0.65 14.56
CA MET A 32 -5.88 -0.12 15.49
C MET A 32 -6.15 -1.54 14.99
N THR A 33 -6.47 -1.72 13.71
CA THR A 33 -6.68 -3.06 13.12
C THR A 33 -5.39 -3.87 13.04
N MET A 34 -4.25 -3.22 12.82
CA MET A 34 -2.94 -3.87 12.81
C MET A 34 -2.48 -4.26 14.22
N LEU A 35 -2.76 -3.43 15.24
CA LEU A 35 -2.52 -3.75 16.65
C LEU A 35 -3.41 -4.90 17.17
N ASP A 36 -4.67 -4.98 16.71
CA ASP A 36 -5.54 -6.11 17.05
C ASP A 36 -5.09 -7.42 16.38
N ALA A 37 -4.63 -7.35 15.13
CA ALA A 37 -4.07 -8.52 14.43
C ALA A 37 -2.76 -9.01 15.10
N LEU A 38 -1.88 -8.09 15.51
CA LEU A 38 -0.65 -8.42 16.24
C LEU A 38 -0.93 -8.92 17.66
N ARG A 39 -2.03 -8.48 18.29
CA ARG A 39 -2.41 -8.90 19.64
C ARG A 39 -2.94 -10.33 19.68
N SER A 40 -3.46 -10.84 18.56
CA SER A 40 -3.92 -12.22 18.44
C SER A 40 -2.78 -13.24 18.23
N GLU A 41 -1.57 -12.81 17.85
CA GLU A 41 -0.40 -13.68 17.64
C GLU A 41 0.61 -13.69 18.80
N VAL A 42 0.45 -12.80 19.81
CA VAL A 42 1.34 -12.75 20.96
C VAL A 42 0.72 -13.49 22.15
N THR A 43 0.69 -14.80 22.08
CA THR A 43 0.74 -15.69 23.24
C THR A 43 2.11 -16.37 23.27
N GLU A 44 2.88 -16.01 24.31
CA GLU A 44 4.10 -16.68 24.77
C GLU A 44 5.40 -16.47 23.98
N HIS A 45 6.06 -15.32 24.16
CA HIS A 45 7.53 -15.32 24.34
C HIS A 45 7.96 -14.15 25.21
N SER A 46 8.71 -14.47 26.25
CA SER A 46 9.32 -13.59 27.24
C SER A 46 10.20 -12.51 26.59
N PHE A 47 9.97 -11.24 26.92
CA PHE A 47 10.85 -10.14 26.52
C PHE A 47 12.04 -10.03 27.47
N PRO A 48 13.29 -9.81 26.97
CA PRO A 48 14.42 -9.46 27.81
C PRO A 48 14.32 -8.02 28.31
N ASP A 49 14.92 -7.80 29.47
CA ASP A 49 14.91 -6.62 30.31
C ASP A 49 15.23 -5.31 29.57
N HIS A 50 14.39 -4.28 29.78
CA HIS A 50 14.46 -2.96 29.13
C HIS A 50 15.68 -2.09 29.51
N GLY A 51 16.58 -2.58 30.37
CA GLY A 51 17.77 -1.82 30.82
C GLY A 51 18.88 -1.67 29.80
N GLU A 52 19.06 -2.65 28.91
CA GLU A 52 20.19 -2.63 27.94
C GLU A 52 19.91 -1.77 26.69
N VAL A 53 18.65 -1.62 26.30
CA VAL A 53 18.30 -0.87 25.08
C VAL A 53 18.47 0.63 25.24
N LEU A 54 18.20 1.17 26.44
CA LEU A 54 18.36 2.59 26.72
C LEU A 54 19.85 3.01 26.76
N ASN A 55 20.74 2.14 27.20
CA ASN A 55 22.18 2.43 27.30
C ASN A 55 22.87 2.53 25.93
N ALA A 56 22.39 1.80 24.93
CA ALA A 56 22.89 1.86 23.55
C ALA A 56 22.50 3.17 22.81
N PHE A 57 21.43 3.83 23.24
CA PHE A 57 21.01 5.13 22.67
C PHE A 57 21.78 6.32 23.24
N ILE A 58 22.25 6.23 24.49
CA ILE A 58 22.92 7.32 25.20
C ILE A 58 24.44 7.30 24.93
N ASN A 59 25.03 6.12 24.70
CA ASN A 59 26.46 5.93 24.43
C ASN A 59 26.65 4.99 23.22
N PRO A 60 26.52 5.49 21.97
CA PRO A 60 26.79 4.65 20.81
C PRO A 60 28.27 4.24 20.84
N PRO A 61 28.59 2.95 20.62
CA PRO A 61 29.96 2.50 20.52
C PRO A 61 30.66 3.19 19.34
N PRO A 62 31.97 3.46 19.43
CA PRO A 62 32.73 4.05 18.33
C PRO A 62 32.65 3.19 17.09
N PRO A 63 32.67 3.78 15.88
CA PRO A 63 32.54 3.02 14.63
C PRO A 63 33.70 2.04 14.54
N SER A 64 33.41 0.76 14.75
CA SER A 64 34.37 -0.32 14.54
C SER A 64 34.57 -0.47 13.04
N ASN A 65 35.79 -0.17 12.57
CA ASN A 65 36.31 -0.47 11.25
C ASN A 65 36.45 -2.01 11.09
N ASN A 66 35.36 -2.74 11.17
CA ASN A 66 35.37 -4.16 10.81
C ASN A 66 34.87 -4.29 9.37
N ARG A 67 35.84 -4.10 8.44
CA ARG A 67 35.70 -4.32 7.01
C ARG A 67 36.00 -5.80 6.71
N GLN A 68 35.32 -6.69 7.41
CA GLN A 68 35.39 -8.11 7.08
C GLN A 68 34.04 -8.77 7.37
N GLU A 69 33.54 -9.47 6.34
CA GLU A 69 32.41 -10.38 6.35
C GLU A 69 31.00 -9.77 6.37
N ARG A 70 30.71 -8.84 5.45
CA ARG A 70 29.38 -8.87 4.85
C ARG A 70 29.38 -10.02 3.86
N SER A 71 28.79 -11.12 4.31
CA SER A 71 28.49 -12.28 3.51
C SER A 71 27.98 -11.87 2.14
N SER A 72 28.62 -12.38 1.11
CA SER A 72 28.38 -12.16 -0.32
C SER A 72 27.08 -12.78 -0.84
N SER A 73 25.95 -12.58 -0.13
CA SER A 73 24.64 -13.05 -0.55
C SER A 73 23.79 -11.99 -1.26
N ASP A 74 24.21 -10.70 -1.22
CA ASP A 74 23.47 -9.62 -1.89
C ASP A 74 24.03 -9.22 -3.27
N ALA A 75 25.08 -9.87 -3.73
CA ALA A 75 25.84 -9.42 -4.90
C ALA A 75 25.40 -9.98 -6.25
N HIS A 76 24.41 -10.89 -6.31
CA HIS A 76 23.87 -11.41 -7.59
C HIS A 76 22.42 -11.86 -7.38
N ARG A 77 21.54 -10.92 -6.99
CA ARG A 77 20.12 -11.15 -7.25
C ARG A 77 19.94 -10.86 -8.73
N GLU A 78 19.86 -11.89 -9.57
CA GLU A 78 19.33 -11.78 -10.93
C GLU A 78 18.06 -10.92 -10.87
N PRO A 79 17.78 -10.04 -11.83
CA PRO A 79 16.55 -9.26 -11.82
C PRO A 79 15.40 -10.25 -11.71
N GLU A 80 14.75 -10.26 -10.54
CA GLU A 80 13.70 -11.21 -10.25
C GLU A 80 12.57 -11.01 -11.25
N ASP A 81 12.15 -12.09 -11.87
CA ASP A 81 11.10 -12.08 -12.87
C ASP A 81 9.82 -11.44 -12.26
N LEU A 82 9.33 -10.36 -12.86
CA LEU A 82 8.13 -9.66 -12.38
C LEU A 82 6.94 -10.61 -12.25
N ASP A 83 6.86 -11.62 -13.10
CA ASP A 83 5.81 -12.63 -13.03
C ASP A 83 5.91 -13.46 -11.75
N ALA A 84 7.11 -13.82 -11.31
CA ALA A 84 7.30 -14.52 -10.04
C ALA A 84 6.89 -13.66 -8.84
N ILE A 85 7.19 -12.36 -8.86
CA ILE A 85 6.76 -11.42 -7.80
C ILE A 85 5.24 -11.29 -7.79
N ILE A 86 4.61 -11.12 -8.95
CA ILE A 86 3.15 -11.02 -9.08
C ILE A 86 2.48 -12.27 -8.54
N ASP A 87 2.99 -13.45 -8.89
CA ASP A 87 2.41 -14.72 -8.44
C ASP A 87 2.57 -14.92 -6.92
N ARG A 88 3.67 -14.45 -6.31
CA ARG A 88 3.82 -14.46 -4.85
C ARG A 88 2.82 -13.52 -4.18
N ALA A 89 2.67 -12.29 -4.68
CA ALA A 89 1.71 -11.33 -4.17
C ALA A 89 0.26 -11.83 -4.33
N ALA A 90 -0.07 -12.42 -5.50
CA ALA A 90 -1.37 -13.03 -5.77
C ALA A 90 -1.74 -14.09 -4.73
N ARG A 91 -0.82 -15.03 -4.46
CA ARG A 91 -1.03 -16.06 -3.43
C ARG A 91 -1.13 -15.49 -2.02
N ARG A 92 -0.26 -14.52 -1.68
CA ARG A 92 -0.22 -13.94 -0.34
C ARG A 92 -1.49 -13.19 0.03
N PHE A 93 -2.04 -12.44 -0.91
CA PHE A 93 -3.19 -11.58 -0.68
C PHE A 93 -4.49 -12.12 -1.29
N GLU A 94 -4.46 -13.31 -1.88
CA GLU A 94 -5.63 -13.92 -2.53
C GLU A 94 -6.28 -12.99 -3.56
N VAL A 95 -5.46 -12.42 -4.44
CA VAL A 95 -5.89 -11.57 -5.56
C VAL A 95 -5.54 -12.27 -6.87
N ASP A 96 -6.45 -12.24 -7.85
CA ASP A 96 -6.22 -12.84 -9.17
C ASP A 96 -4.97 -12.22 -9.83
N PRO A 97 -3.93 -13.01 -10.20
CA PRO A 97 -2.72 -12.49 -10.83
C PRO A 97 -2.99 -11.76 -12.15
N ALA A 98 -4.05 -12.14 -12.88
CA ALA A 98 -4.45 -11.42 -14.08
C ALA A 98 -4.93 -10.00 -13.77
N LEU A 99 -5.62 -9.79 -12.64
CA LEU A 99 -6.03 -8.46 -12.19
C LEU A 99 -4.80 -7.61 -11.80
N ILE A 100 -3.84 -8.20 -11.08
CA ILE A 100 -2.59 -7.51 -10.69
C ILE A 100 -1.83 -7.06 -11.95
N ARG A 101 -1.61 -7.97 -12.91
CA ARG A 101 -0.96 -7.65 -14.19
C ARG A 101 -1.68 -6.52 -14.93
N SER A 102 -3.00 -6.51 -14.90
CA SER A 102 -3.83 -5.50 -15.57
C SER A 102 -3.68 -4.12 -14.96
N VAL A 103 -3.64 -4.04 -13.64
CA VAL A 103 -3.37 -2.80 -12.92
C VAL A 103 -1.97 -2.29 -13.24
N ILE A 104 -0.92 -3.12 -13.10
CA ILE A 104 0.47 -2.75 -13.42
C ILE A 104 0.60 -2.27 -14.87
N LYS A 105 -0.07 -2.97 -15.81
CA LYS A 105 -0.07 -2.59 -17.23
C LYS A 105 -0.60 -1.18 -17.46
N VAL A 106 -1.69 -0.82 -16.78
CA VAL A 106 -2.33 0.49 -16.96
C VAL A 106 -1.60 1.58 -16.20
N GLU A 107 -1.08 1.29 -15.01
CA GLU A 107 -0.40 2.25 -14.14
C GLU A 107 0.97 2.67 -14.68
N SER A 108 1.80 1.72 -15.03
CA SER A 108 3.21 1.98 -15.36
C SER A 108 3.68 1.38 -16.69
N ASN A 109 2.85 0.55 -17.33
CA ASN A 109 3.26 -0.28 -18.45
C ASN A 109 4.50 -1.15 -18.09
N PHE A 110 4.53 -1.69 -16.87
CA PHE A 110 5.63 -2.47 -16.29
C PHE A 110 6.95 -1.70 -16.11
N ASN A 111 6.90 -0.39 -16.02
CA ASN A 111 8.08 0.43 -15.73
C ASN A 111 8.22 0.65 -14.21
N ALA A 112 9.18 -0.04 -13.58
CA ALA A 112 9.45 0.09 -12.15
C ALA A 112 9.93 1.49 -11.73
N ALA A 113 10.52 2.25 -12.65
CA ALA A 113 11.01 3.61 -12.39
C ALA A 113 9.97 4.71 -12.71
N ALA A 114 8.72 4.32 -13.02
CA ALA A 114 7.69 5.28 -13.38
C ALA A 114 7.35 6.22 -12.22
N THR A 115 7.24 7.52 -12.53
CA THR A 115 6.75 8.55 -11.60
C THR A 115 5.72 9.40 -12.34
N SER A 116 4.53 9.55 -11.75
CA SER A 116 3.50 10.42 -12.33
C SER A 116 3.75 11.89 -11.96
N PRO A 117 3.17 12.86 -12.69
CA PRO A 117 3.21 14.27 -12.31
C PRO A 117 2.62 14.56 -10.92
N ALA A 118 1.71 13.73 -10.45
CA ALA A 118 1.12 13.83 -9.11
C ALA A 118 1.98 13.17 -8.02
N GLY A 119 3.10 12.53 -8.38
CA GLY A 119 4.03 11.89 -7.44
C GLY A 119 3.69 10.43 -7.11
N ALA A 120 2.85 9.76 -7.89
CA ALA A 120 2.67 8.32 -7.78
C ALA A 120 3.91 7.56 -8.31
N MET A 121 4.29 6.45 -7.66
CA MET A 121 5.60 5.83 -7.83
C MET A 121 5.51 4.33 -8.15
N GLY A 122 6.39 3.89 -9.04
CA GLY A 122 6.69 2.48 -9.32
C GLY A 122 5.63 1.76 -10.15
N LEU A 123 5.69 0.42 -10.14
CA LEU A 123 4.88 -0.46 -10.99
C LEU A 123 3.38 -0.29 -10.81
N MET A 124 2.92 -0.14 -9.57
CA MET A 124 1.51 0.01 -9.22
C MET A 124 1.14 1.45 -8.85
N GLN A 125 2.01 2.42 -9.15
CA GLN A 125 1.77 3.87 -9.00
C GLN A 125 1.21 4.25 -7.63
N LEU A 126 1.91 3.86 -6.58
CA LEU A 126 1.50 4.19 -5.22
C LEU A 126 1.79 5.66 -4.91
N MET A 127 0.79 6.37 -4.42
CA MET A 127 0.99 7.70 -3.83
C MET A 127 1.84 7.59 -2.57
N PRO A 128 2.67 8.60 -2.21
CA PRO A 128 3.56 8.55 -1.04
C PRO A 128 2.85 8.16 0.25
N GLY A 129 1.64 8.69 0.48
CA GLY A 129 0.83 8.33 1.65
C GLY A 129 0.41 6.86 1.64
N THR A 130 -0.09 6.36 0.50
CA THR A 130 -0.47 4.95 0.35
C THR A 130 0.73 4.02 0.48
N ALA A 131 1.88 4.37 -0.10
CA ALA A 131 3.12 3.61 0.05
C ALA A 131 3.52 3.48 1.53
N SER A 132 3.50 4.59 2.26
CA SER A 132 3.76 4.61 3.71
C SER A 132 2.78 3.76 4.50
N ASP A 133 1.48 3.88 4.19
CA ASP A 133 0.41 3.14 4.88
C ASP A 133 0.51 1.62 4.64
N MET A 134 1.01 1.21 3.47
CA MET A 134 1.25 -0.20 3.09
C MET A 134 2.65 -0.71 3.47
N GLY A 135 3.47 0.09 4.17
CA GLY A 135 4.80 -0.30 4.63
C GLY A 135 5.86 -0.38 3.53
N VAL A 136 5.63 0.28 2.38
CA VAL A 136 6.57 0.33 1.26
C VAL A 136 7.65 1.39 1.54
N ALA A 137 8.86 0.96 1.85
CA ALA A 137 9.99 1.85 2.12
C ALA A 137 10.71 2.28 0.84
N ARG A 138 10.74 1.42 -0.17
CA ARG A 138 11.40 1.62 -1.46
C ARG A 138 10.39 1.50 -2.60
N PRO A 139 9.63 2.55 -2.92
CA PRO A 139 8.51 2.48 -3.88
C PRO A 139 8.92 2.18 -5.33
N TYR A 140 10.19 2.24 -5.68
CA TYR A 140 10.73 1.83 -6.98
C TYR A 140 11.32 0.42 -6.98
N ASP A 141 11.40 -0.25 -5.84
CA ASP A 141 11.73 -1.65 -5.74
C ASP A 141 10.52 -2.49 -6.21
N PRO A 142 10.69 -3.38 -7.21
CA PRO A 142 9.57 -4.11 -7.78
C PRO A 142 8.80 -4.95 -6.76
N GLU A 143 9.50 -5.63 -5.87
CA GLU A 143 8.87 -6.50 -4.87
C GLU A 143 8.08 -5.69 -3.85
N GLU A 144 8.69 -4.66 -3.25
CA GLU A 144 7.99 -3.82 -2.27
C GLU A 144 6.79 -3.11 -2.88
N ASN A 145 6.93 -2.59 -4.10
CA ASN A 145 5.86 -1.87 -4.77
C ASN A 145 4.68 -2.78 -5.10
N ILE A 146 4.94 -3.96 -5.68
CA ILE A 146 3.88 -4.94 -6.01
C ILE A 146 3.21 -5.45 -4.72
N MET A 147 3.99 -5.82 -3.70
CA MET A 147 3.41 -6.31 -2.43
C MET A 147 2.51 -5.26 -1.79
N GLY A 148 2.96 -4.01 -1.66
CA GLY A 148 2.15 -2.93 -1.10
C GLY A 148 0.93 -2.57 -1.95
N GLY A 149 1.10 -2.52 -3.28
CA GLY A 149 0.02 -2.23 -4.22
C GLY A 149 -1.07 -3.29 -4.23
N VAL A 150 -0.69 -4.57 -4.18
CA VAL A 150 -1.65 -5.70 -4.10
C VAL A 150 -2.34 -5.75 -2.74
N GLN A 151 -1.63 -5.45 -1.66
CA GLN A 151 -2.24 -5.30 -0.33
C GLN A 151 -3.30 -4.20 -0.33
N TYR A 152 -3.01 -3.04 -0.91
CA TYR A 152 -3.97 -1.95 -1.07
C TYR A 152 -5.16 -2.36 -1.94
N LEU A 153 -4.91 -3.03 -3.07
CA LEU A 153 -5.96 -3.55 -3.95
C LEU A 153 -6.88 -4.55 -3.23
N LYS A 154 -6.31 -5.49 -2.44
CA LYS A 154 -7.08 -6.43 -1.63
C LYS A 154 -7.95 -5.73 -0.58
N MET A 155 -7.40 -4.73 0.08
CA MET A 155 -8.17 -3.92 1.04
C MET A 155 -9.39 -3.26 0.37
N LEU A 156 -9.23 -2.73 -0.82
CA LEU A 156 -10.33 -2.13 -1.59
C LEU A 156 -11.34 -3.19 -2.08
N LEU A 157 -10.87 -4.36 -2.54
CA LEU A 157 -11.74 -5.49 -2.89
C LEU A 157 -12.63 -5.91 -1.70
N ASN A 158 -12.04 -6.04 -0.53
CA ASN A 158 -12.79 -6.37 0.69
C ASN A 158 -13.78 -5.26 1.08
N ARG A 159 -13.39 -3.99 0.93
CA ARG A 159 -14.26 -2.84 1.24
C ARG A 159 -15.50 -2.76 0.35
N TYR A 160 -15.38 -3.15 -0.89
CA TYR A 160 -16.46 -3.07 -1.88
C TYR A 160 -17.04 -4.43 -2.26
N ASP A 161 -16.90 -5.44 -1.38
CA ASP A 161 -17.50 -6.78 -1.52
C ASP A 161 -17.18 -7.46 -2.87
N GLY A 162 -15.96 -7.22 -3.39
CA GLY A 162 -15.50 -7.76 -4.67
C GLY A 162 -16.02 -7.03 -5.92
N ASP A 163 -16.74 -5.91 -5.77
CA ASP A 163 -17.13 -5.06 -6.89
C ASP A 163 -15.87 -4.44 -7.54
N LEU A 164 -15.49 -4.98 -8.71
CA LEU A 164 -14.27 -4.57 -9.42
C LEU A 164 -14.35 -3.12 -9.91
N GLU A 165 -15.49 -2.65 -10.38
CA GLU A 165 -15.61 -1.27 -10.88
C GLU A 165 -15.43 -0.27 -9.75
N ARG A 166 -16.05 -0.49 -8.59
CA ARG A 166 -15.89 0.36 -7.42
C ARG A 166 -14.50 0.25 -6.84
N THR A 167 -13.91 -0.94 -6.81
CA THR A 167 -12.53 -1.17 -6.38
C THR A 167 -11.54 -0.38 -7.22
N LEU A 168 -11.63 -0.49 -8.55
CA LEU A 168 -10.76 0.20 -9.48
C LEU A 168 -11.00 1.72 -9.48
N ALA A 169 -12.25 2.14 -9.31
CA ALA A 169 -12.57 3.56 -9.09
C ALA A 169 -11.87 4.10 -7.85
N ALA A 170 -11.91 3.35 -6.75
CA ALA A 170 -11.28 3.77 -5.49
C ALA A 170 -9.75 3.71 -5.56
N TYR A 171 -9.20 2.76 -6.29
CA TYR A 171 -7.76 2.68 -6.52
C TYR A 171 -7.23 3.92 -7.26
N ASN A 172 -7.90 4.32 -8.34
CA ASN A 172 -7.49 5.44 -9.18
C ASN A 172 -7.89 6.81 -8.62
N TRP A 173 -9.13 6.96 -8.14
CA TRP A 173 -9.69 8.25 -7.73
C TRP A 173 -9.67 8.48 -6.22
N GLY A 174 -9.41 7.41 -5.46
CA GLY A 174 -9.43 7.41 -4.01
C GLY A 174 -10.81 7.03 -3.43
N MET A 175 -10.79 6.14 -2.42
CA MET A 175 -11.99 5.62 -1.78
C MET A 175 -12.89 6.71 -1.20
N GLY A 176 -12.31 7.78 -0.62
CA GLY A 176 -13.08 8.89 -0.07
C GLY A 176 -13.91 9.64 -1.11
N ASN A 177 -13.46 9.70 -2.36
CA ASN A 177 -14.22 10.30 -3.46
C ASN A 177 -15.35 9.39 -3.93
N VAL A 178 -15.07 8.09 -4.06
CA VAL A 178 -16.07 7.08 -4.46
C VAL A 178 -17.22 7.02 -3.47
N ASP A 179 -16.91 7.01 -2.18
CA ASP A 179 -17.92 6.94 -1.12
C ASP A 179 -18.79 8.22 -1.04
N LYS A 180 -18.18 9.40 -1.28
CA LYS A 180 -18.89 10.70 -1.24
C LYS A 180 -19.72 11.00 -2.49
N LYS A 181 -19.36 10.40 -3.63
CA LYS A 181 -19.98 10.73 -4.93
C LYS A 181 -20.36 9.44 -5.69
N PRO A 182 -21.23 8.59 -5.13
CA PRO A 182 -21.63 7.35 -5.78
C PRO A 182 -22.22 7.64 -7.16
N GLY A 183 -21.76 6.91 -8.18
CA GLY A 183 -22.25 7.03 -9.55
C GLY A 183 -21.77 8.25 -10.36
N ARG A 184 -20.90 9.11 -9.81
CA ARG A 184 -20.35 10.28 -10.50
C ARG A 184 -18.84 10.18 -10.69
N LEU A 185 -18.40 9.17 -11.44
CA LEU A 185 -16.98 8.99 -11.73
C LEU A 185 -16.47 9.99 -12.77
N PRO A 186 -15.26 10.59 -12.57
CA PRO A 186 -14.59 11.37 -13.60
C PRO A 186 -14.38 10.57 -14.90
N SER A 187 -14.30 11.25 -16.03
CA SER A 187 -14.05 10.60 -17.33
C SER A 187 -12.72 9.82 -17.34
N GLU A 188 -11.69 10.37 -16.70
CA GLU A 188 -10.39 9.73 -16.53
C GLU A 188 -10.52 8.40 -15.79
N THR A 189 -11.20 8.39 -14.64
CA THR A 189 -11.43 7.18 -13.83
C THR A 189 -12.24 6.12 -14.60
N ARG A 190 -13.26 6.53 -15.37
CA ARG A 190 -14.00 5.61 -16.23
C ARG A 190 -13.11 4.97 -17.30
N THR A 191 -12.24 5.78 -17.93
CA THR A 191 -11.27 5.30 -18.92
C THR A 191 -10.26 4.34 -18.28
N TYR A 192 -9.79 4.66 -17.08
CA TYR A 192 -8.91 3.78 -16.31
C TYR A 192 -9.56 2.41 -16.06
N ILE A 193 -10.78 2.39 -15.52
CA ILE A 193 -11.53 1.16 -15.26
C ILE A 193 -11.67 0.33 -16.54
N ALA A 194 -12.13 0.95 -17.63
CA ALA A 194 -12.31 0.26 -18.91
C ALA A 194 -11.00 -0.37 -19.42
N ARG A 195 -9.87 0.33 -19.30
CA ARG A 195 -8.55 -0.17 -19.70
C ARG A 195 -8.09 -1.33 -18.83
N VAL A 196 -8.29 -1.26 -17.50
CA VAL A 196 -7.92 -2.35 -16.60
C VAL A 196 -8.76 -3.58 -16.88
N LEU A 197 -10.08 -3.47 -16.99
CA LEU A 197 -10.97 -4.59 -17.27
C LEU A 197 -10.68 -5.22 -18.64
N GLN A 198 -10.41 -4.43 -19.68
CA GLN A 198 -10.00 -4.94 -20.98
C GLN A 198 -8.70 -5.77 -20.92
N ASN A 199 -7.70 -5.33 -20.15
CA ASN A 199 -6.48 -6.10 -19.95
C ASN A 199 -6.74 -7.35 -19.10
N TYR A 200 -7.61 -7.24 -18.09
CA TYR A 200 -7.98 -8.36 -17.23
C TYR A 200 -8.59 -9.50 -18.03
N ASP A 201 -9.51 -9.20 -18.94
CA ASP A 201 -10.08 -10.21 -19.83
C ASP A 201 -9.01 -10.89 -20.72
N ARG A 202 -8.03 -10.10 -21.20
CA ARG A 202 -6.92 -10.63 -22.03
C ARG A 202 -5.96 -11.54 -21.26
N TYR A 203 -5.67 -11.21 -19.98
CA TYR A 203 -4.74 -12.00 -19.17
C TYR A 203 -5.38 -13.27 -18.59
N ARG A 204 -6.71 -13.37 -18.62
CA ARG A 204 -7.44 -14.58 -18.21
C ARG A 204 -7.72 -15.55 -19.36
N ALA A 205 -7.61 -15.10 -20.60
CA ALA A 205 -7.84 -15.92 -21.81
C ALA A 205 -6.68 -16.89 -22.06
#